data_17241068078cc713c3437b60ebfb0a8c
#
_entry.id   17241068078cc713c3437b60ebfb0a8c
#
_cell.length_a   1.000
_cell.length_b   1.000
_cell.length_c   1.000
_cell.angle_alpha   90.00
_cell.angle_beta   90.00
_cell.angle_gamma   90.00
#
_symmetry.space_group_name_H-M   'P 1'
#
loop_
_entity.id
_entity.type
_entity.pdbx_description
1 polymer ?
#
loop_
_entity_poly.entity_id
_entity_poly.type
_entity_poly.pdbx_seq_one_letter_code
_entity_poly.pdbx_strand_id
1 'polypeptide(L)'
;MRLLNGKIADKLDPVTDEEWAEVNEFNRNMVEDYLSNQTHLSPHSLHAYRSALKIFFVWVKNNLNNKNCIEIRKKEFLRYMNFLANRGLSEAAIKFKKSSVSALNKFIENFYDEDYPTFRNYVTAEMQVPKTGKVFAKEPLTPDEMDHLCSVLAEREEWQKLAYVKFTYSTGCRHAESLQLLKEVVNYEPKRKIVTIVDEDSKEQEVESVSYKTHEIRCKGRSAVGQVRKLQFGQDVMDALKKWLEVRGDDDCPYMFVVKTKDGSKVRQIGYSAFNDWCINEFSEIVGRRTTPHNFRRSRATNLVCYDHRALETAQKLLGHESSETTQMYVIREDTEDADEAFV
;
A
#
# COMPACT_ATOMS: atom_id res chain seq x y z
N MET A 1 -11.51 -0.52 16.87
CA MET A 1 -10.57 -0.63 18.01
C MET A 1 -9.67 -1.84 17.76
N ARG A 2 -8.34 -1.68 17.64
CA ARG A 2 -7.44 -2.81 17.30
C ARG A 2 -6.92 -3.44 18.59
N LEU A 3 -7.14 -4.75 18.77
CA LEU A 3 -6.47 -5.53 19.80
C LEU A 3 -5.08 -5.96 19.31
N LEU A 4 -4.03 -5.55 20.00
CA LEU A 4 -2.65 -5.99 19.79
C LEU A 4 -2.20 -6.70 21.06
N ASN A 5 -1.89 -8.00 20.97
CA ASN A 5 -1.47 -8.81 22.12
C ASN A 5 -2.41 -8.70 23.35
N GLY A 6 -3.73 -8.68 23.13
CA GLY A 6 -4.71 -8.52 24.19
C GLY A 6 -4.85 -7.08 24.74
N LYS A 7 -4.10 -6.12 24.22
CA LYS A 7 -4.18 -4.70 24.56
C LYS A 7 -4.85 -3.92 23.44
N ILE A 8 -5.67 -2.96 23.80
CA ILE A 8 -6.27 -1.99 22.88
C ILE A 8 -5.15 -1.08 22.40
N ALA A 9 -4.90 -1.05 21.07
CA ALA A 9 -3.94 -0.12 20.50
C ALA A 9 -4.52 1.31 20.58
N ASP A 10 -3.90 2.15 21.37
CA ASP A 10 -4.18 3.58 21.37
C ASP A 10 -3.57 4.21 20.12
N LYS A 11 -4.43 4.61 19.19
CA LYS A 11 -3.98 5.34 18.01
C LYS A 11 -3.36 6.66 18.47
N LEU A 12 -2.13 6.93 18.01
CA LEU A 12 -1.56 8.25 18.17
C LEU A 12 -2.31 9.21 17.25
N ASP A 13 -2.97 10.20 17.84
CA ASP A 13 -3.64 11.24 17.09
C ASP A 13 -2.63 12.08 16.31
N PRO A 14 -3.02 12.68 15.19
CA PRO A 14 -2.20 13.67 14.52
C PRO A 14 -1.87 14.82 15.47
N VAL A 15 -0.62 15.25 15.48
CA VAL A 15 -0.19 16.43 16.24
C VAL A 15 -0.87 17.65 15.64
N THR A 16 -1.55 18.46 16.47
CA THR A 16 -2.17 19.71 16.04
C THR A 16 -1.12 20.80 15.81
N ASP A 17 -1.51 21.86 15.12
CA ASP A 17 -0.59 22.98 14.89
C ASP A 17 -0.29 23.75 16.17
N GLU A 18 -1.22 23.79 17.12
CA GLU A 18 -1.05 24.35 18.46
C GLU A 18 -0.02 23.55 19.26
N GLU A 19 -0.15 22.23 19.33
CA GLU A 19 0.82 21.35 19.99
C GLU A 19 2.22 21.46 19.37
N TRP A 20 2.27 21.59 18.03
CA TRP A 20 3.52 21.78 17.33
C TRP A 20 4.17 23.14 17.62
N ALA A 21 3.38 24.21 17.74
CA ALA A 21 3.87 25.53 18.07
C ALA A 21 4.52 25.60 19.46
N GLU A 22 4.11 24.74 20.40
CA GLU A 22 4.71 24.65 21.74
C GLU A 22 6.06 23.89 21.77
N VAL A 23 6.41 23.15 20.72
CA VAL A 23 7.76 22.57 20.57
C VAL A 23 8.75 23.70 20.39
N ASN A 24 9.94 23.61 21.01
CA ASN A 24 10.93 24.67 20.90
C ASN A 24 11.32 24.97 19.45
N GLU A 25 11.69 26.21 19.20
CA GLU A 25 12.00 26.72 17.86
C GLU A 25 13.17 25.97 17.22
N PHE A 26 14.19 25.63 17.99
CA PHE A 26 15.33 24.88 17.51
C PHE A 26 14.93 23.55 16.86
N ASN A 27 14.11 22.75 17.54
CA ASN A 27 13.65 21.47 17.03
C ASN A 27 12.75 21.63 15.80
N ARG A 28 11.88 22.65 15.80
CA ARG A 28 11.01 22.95 14.65
C ARG A 28 11.82 23.31 13.41
N ASN A 29 12.82 24.18 13.57
CA ASN A 29 13.70 24.61 12.48
C ASN A 29 14.52 23.44 11.93
N MET A 30 15.09 22.59 12.79
CA MET A 30 15.82 21.38 12.36
C MET A 30 14.96 20.41 11.57
N VAL A 31 13.68 20.24 11.94
CA VAL A 31 12.75 19.39 11.20
C VAL A 31 12.43 19.97 9.83
N GLU A 32 12.14 21.26 9.75
CA GLU A 32 11.81 21.91 8.48
C GLU A 32 13.03 21.94 7.54
N ASP A 33 14.22 22.21 8.07
CA ASP A 33 15.43 22.17 7.28
C ASP A 33 15.74 20.78 6.76
N TYR A 34 15.67 19.76 7.62
CA TYR A 34 15.80 18.37 7.17
C TYR A 34 14.80 18.03 6.04
N LEU A 35 13.52 18.35 6.21
CA LEU A 35 12.48 17.98 5.26
C LEU A 35 12.59 18.74 3.93
N SER A 36 12.99 20.01 3.96
CA SER A 36 13.19 20.82 2.75
C SER A 36 14.35 20.33 1.89
N ASN A 37 15.34 19.70 2.50
CA ASN A 37 16.49 19.10 1.82
C ASN A 37 16.22 17.67 1.27
N GLN A 38 15.04 17.07 1.54
CA GLN A 38 14.69 15.74 1.03
C GLN A 38 14.00 15.79 -0.33
N THR A 39 14.61 16.43 -1.33
CA THR A 39 14.02 16.64 -2.67
C THR A 39 13.73 15.36 -3.46
N HIS A 40 14.39 14.25 -3.08
CA HIS A 40 14.19 12.94 -3.70
C HIS A 40 12.96 12.17 -3.18
N LEU A 41 12.36 12.62 -2.08
CA LEU A 41 11.20 11.95 -1.48
C LEU A 41 9.88 12.43 -2.12
N SER A 42 8.92 11.51 -2.23
CA SER A 42 7.57 11.85 -2.65
C SER A 42 6.87 12.73 -1.61
N PRO A 43 5.89 13.58 -2.01
CA PRO A 43 5.10 14.38 -1.05
C PRO A 43 4.44 13.54 0.05
N HIS A 44 3.99 12.33 -0.28
CA HIS A 44 3.42 11.41 0.70
C HIS A 44 4.47 10.93 1.72
N SER A 45 5.68 10.62 1.26
CA SER A 45 6.79 10.25 2.16
C SER A 45 7.19 11.41 3.06
N LEU A 46 7.31 12.62 2.52
CA LEU A 46 7.59 13.83 3.31
C LEU A 46 6.53 14.06 4.39
N HIS A 47 5.24 13.92 4.04
CA HIS A 47 4.15 14.02 5.02
C HIS A 47 4.28 12.96 6.13
N ALA A 48 4.61 11.73 5.79
CA ALA A 48 4.79 10.65 6.77
C ALA A 48 5.98 10.92 7.71
N TYR A 49 7.13 11.39 7.18
CA TYR A 49 8.29 11.80 7.98
C TYR A 49 7.95 12.98 8.89
N ARG A 50 7.30 14.01 8.36
CA ARG A 50 6.84 15.18 9.14
C ARG A 50 5.95 14.75 10.31
N SER A 51 4.97 13.91 10.05
CA SER A 51 4.09 13.37 11.09
C SER A 51 4.85 12.59 12.17
N ALA A 52 5.80 11.73 11.76
CA ALA A 52 6.59 10.94 12.70
C ALA A 52 7.49 11.82 13.59
N LEU A 53 8.12 12.85 13.02
CA LEU A 53 8.98 13.79 13.73
C LEU A 53 8.17 14.72 14.64
N LYS A 54 7.02 15.22 14.20
CA LYS A 54 6.11 16.00 15.05
C LYS A 54 5.72 15.20 16.30
N ILE A 55 5.31 13.93 16.15
CA ILE A 55 4.97 13.06 17.29
C ILE A 55 6.16 12.89 18.23
N PHE A 56 7.36 12.70 17.70
CA PHE A 56 8.57 12.57 18.52
C PHE A 56 8.85 13.84 19.34
N PHE A 57 8.82 15.00 18.72
CA PHE A 57 9.16 16.24 19.41
C PHE A 57 8.07 16.73 20.38
N VAL A 58 6.80 16.45 20.12
CA VAL A 58 5.75 16.64 21.13
C VAL A 58 5.97 15.72 22.33
N TRP A 59 6.40 14.47 22.11
CA TRP A 59 6.79 13.60 23.21
C TRP A 59 8.00 14.14 23.97
N VAL A 60 9.03 14.65 23.28
CA VAL A 60 10.21 15.30 23.89
C VAL A 60 9.79 16.51 24.73
N LYS A 61 8.91 17.37 24.21
CA LYS A 61 8.35 18.49 24.94
C LYS A 61 7.72 18.05 26.26
N ASN A 62 6.88 17.03 26.21
CA ASN A 62 6.09 16.58 27.37
C ASN A 62 6.91 15.75 28.39
N ASN A 63 8.00 15.11 27.98
CA ASN A 63 8.73 14.14 28.83
C ASN A 63 10.19 14.50 29.10
N LEU A 64 10.77 15.45 28.36
CA LEU A 64 12.18 15.84 28.44
C LEU A 64 12.36 17.37 28.53
N ASN A 65 11.40 18.09 29.07
CA ASN A 65 11.43 19.55 29.25
C ASN A 65 11.77 20.30 27.94
N ASN A 66 11.16 19.87 26.83
CA ASN A 66 11.33 20.50 25.52
C ASN A 66 12.81 20.65 25.09
N LYS A 67 13.62 19.64 25.40
CA LYS A 67 15.07 19.61 25.15
C LYS A 67 15.38 19.70 23.65
N ASN A 68 16.50 20.35 23.29
CA ASN A 68 16.98 20.38 21.92
C ASN A 68 17.38 18.98 21.44
N CYS A 69 17.13 18.68 20.16
CA CYS A 69 17.38 17.33 19.60
C CYS A 69 18.86 16.90 19.74
N ILE A 70 19.80 17.84 19.71
CA ILE A 70 21.24 17.58 19.87
C ILE A 70 21.65 17.20 21.30
N GLU A 71 20.81 17.44 22.29
CA GLU A 71 21.04 17.13 23.70
C GLU A 71 20.41 15.82 24.15
N ILE A 72 19.60 15.20 23.29
CA ILE A 72 18.91 13.94 23.60
C ILE A 72 19.93 12.80 23.65
N ARG A 73 19.81 11.96 24.68
CA ARG A 73 20.69 10.82 24.91
C ARG A 73 20.04 9.51 24.50
N LYS A 74 20.87 8.49 24.22
CA LYS A 74 20.42 7.11 23.86
C LYS A 74 19.33 6.56 24.79
N LYS A 75 19.51 6.72 26.12
CA LYS A 75 18.53 6.24 27.11
C LYS A 75 17.18 6.98 27.06
N GLU A 76 17.20 8.25 26.68
CA GLU A 76 15.99 9.06 26.56
C GLU A 76 15.20 8.65 25.31
N PHE A 77 15.90 8.39 24.21
CA PHE A 77 15.28 7.85 23.00
C PHE A 77 14.72 6.41 23.23
N LEU A 78 15.42 5.57 24.01
CA LEU A 78 14.89 4.25 24.40
C LEU A 78 13.56 4.37 25.16
N ARG A 79 13.41 5.39 26.02
CA ARG A 79 12.13 5.68 26.71
C ARG A 79 11.01 6.03 25.73
N TYR A 80 11.33 6.78 24.65
CA TYR A 80 10.38 7.02 23.57
C TYR A 80 9.96 5.73 22.85
N MET A 81 10.91 4.85 22.54
CA MET A 81 10.61 3.56 21.93
C MET A 81 9.68 2.71 22.82
N ASN A 82 9.95 2.69 24.14
CA ASN A 82 9.10 2.00 25.10
C ASN A 82 7.70 2.62 25.19
N PHE A 83 7.59 3.95 25.13
CA PHE A 83 6.32 4.64 25.06
C PHE A 83 5.50 4.18 23.84
N LEU A 84 6.10 4.12 22.66
CA LEU A 84 5.43 3.64 21.45
C LEU A 84 4.95 2.17 21.58
N ALA A 85 5.79 1.32 22.15
CA ALA A 85 5.48 -0.09 22.37
C ALA A 85 4.32 -0.27 23.38
N ASN A 86 4.36 0.47 24.49
CA ASN A 86 3.31 0.43 25.53
C ASN A 86 1.95 0.95 25.02
N ARG A 87 1.94 1.83 24.03
CA ARG A 87 0.73 2.25 23.34
C ARG A 87 0.22 1.23 22.32
N GLY A 88 0.89 0.10 22.17
CA GLY A 88 0.47 -0.98 21.30
C GLY A 88 0.68 -0.73 19.80
N LEU A 89 1.62 0.13 19.41
CA LEU A 89 1.95 0.32 18.00
C LEU A 89 2.55 -0.95 17.41
N SER A 90 2.29 -1.20 16.11
CA SER A 90 2.90 -2.31 15.40
C SER A 90 4.41 -2.14 15.26
N GLU A 91 5.15 -3.26 15.17
CA GLU A 91 6.59 -3.28 14.92
C GLU A 91 6.99 -2.37 13.74
N ALA A 92 6.25 -2.45 12.62
CA ALA A 92 6.48 -1.63 11.43
C ALA A 92 6.31 -0.12 11.71
N ALA A 93 5.30 0.24 12.50
CA ALA A 93 5.06 1.65 12.87
C ALA A 93 6.16 2.17 13.79
N ILE A 94 6.64 1.35 14.73
CA ILE A 94 7.75 1.72 15.61
C ILE A 94 9.06 1.82 14.82
N LYS A 95 9.35 0.85 13.92
CA LYS A 95 10.52 0.90 13.01
C LYS A 95 10.52 2.16 12.16
N PHE A 96 9.38 2.52 11.60
CA PHE A 96 9.27 3.75 10.81
C PHE A 96 9.57 5.01 11.63
N LYS A 97 9.01 5.14 12.84
CA LYS A 97 9.28 6.28 13.73
C LYS A 97 10.74 6.33 14.19
N LYS A 98 11.33 5.16 14.51
CA LYS A 98 12.76 5.03 14.81
C LYS A 98 13.62 5.52 13.64
N SER A 99 13.34 5.05 12.42
CA SER A 99 14.11 5.41 11.24
C SER A 99 13.96 6.90 10.87
N SER A 100 12.79 7.50 11.11
CA SER A 100 12.57 8.93 10.88
C SER A 100 13.44 9.80 11.76
N VAL A 101 13.55 9.48 13.06
CA VAL A 101 14.42 10.21 13.98
C VAL A 101 15.91 9.95 13.65
N SER A 102 16.26 8.71 13.31
CA SER A 102 17.62 8.39 12.89
C SER A 102 18.05 9.15 11.62
N ALA A 103 17.12 9.34 10.68
CA ALA A 103 17.40 10.07 9.45
C ALA A 103 17.63 11.58 9.72
N LEU A 104 16.82 12.19 10.58
CA LEU A 104 17.06 13.56 11.05
C LEU A 104 18.41 13.67 11.76
N ASN A 105 18.73 12.75 12.66
CA ASN A 105 20.00 12.78 13.38
C ASN A 105 21.22 12.63 12.45
N LYS A 106 21.12 11.76 11.43
CA LYS A 106 22.17 11.65 10.41
C LYS A 106 22.33 12.92 9.58
N PHE A 107 21.22 13.59 9.30
CA PHE A 107 21.26 14.88 8.63
C PHE A 107 22.01 15.91 9.47
N ILE A 108 21.70 16.02 10.76
CA ILE A 108 22.41 16.92 11.69
C ILE A 108 23.90 16.52 11.78
N GLU A 109 24.21 15.24 11.95
CA GLU A 109 25.58 14.72 12.07
C GLU A 109 26.45 15.01 10.83
N ASN A 110 25.84 15.04 9.63
CA ASN A 110 26.57 15.20 8.37
C ASN A 110 26.60 16.64 7.83
N PHE A 111 25.64 17.48 8.18
CA PHE A 111 25.49 18.82 7.59
C PHE A 111 25.58 19.95 8.62
N TYR A 112 25.62 19.61 9.90
CA TYR A 112 25.81 20.54 11.02
C TYR A 112 27.00 20.15 11.91
N ASP A 113 27.95 19.41 11.31
CA ASP A 113 29.16 18.94 12.01
C ASP A 113 30.09 20.08 12.44
N GLU A 114 30.10 21.19 11.70
CA GLU A 114 30.85 22.42 12.08
C GLU A 114 30.20 23.10 13.30
N ASP A 115 28.87 23.16 13.38
CA ASP A 115 28.12 23.75 14.49
C ASP A 115 28.09 22.85 15.73
N TYR A 116 27.98 21.53 15.52
CA TYR A 116 27.83 20.52 16.57
C TYR A 116 28.84 19.38 16.43
N PRO A 117 30.14 19.62 16.53
CA PRO A 117 31.20 18.65 16.22
C PRO A 117 31.17 17.40 17.13
N THR A 118 30.57 17.49 18.30
CA THR A 118 30.43 16.39 19.25
C THR A 118 29.13 15.62 19.14
N PHE A 119 28.18 16.10 18.35
CA PHE A 119 26.91 15.42 18.16
C PHE A 119 27.12 14.10 17.43
N ARG A 120 26.45 13.06 17.90
CA ARG A 120 26.40 11.74 17.25
C ARG A 120 24.97 11.22 17.28
N ASN A 121 24.59 10.55 16.20
CA ASN A 121 23.27 9.92 16.13
C ASN A 121 23.05 8.98 17.32
N TYR A 122 22.11 9.34 18.17
CA TYR A 122 21.77 8.54 19.34
C TYR A 122 20.84 7.36 19.05
N VAL A 123 20.32 7.24 17.82
CA VAL A 123 19.48 6.11 17.38
C VAL A 123 20.37 5.03 16.80
N THR A 124 20.64 3.99 17.57
CA THR A 124 21.57 2.93 17.18
C THR A 124 20.88 1.67 16.66
N ALA A 125 21.64 0.80 15.98
CA ALA A 125 21.14 -0.47 15.45
C ALA A 125 20.72 -1.44 16.58
N GLU A 126 21.43 -1.41 17.70
CA GLU A 126 21.21 -2.27 18.87
C GLU A 126 19.88 -2.00 19.58
N MET A 127 19.26 -0.84 19.34
CA MET A 127 17.92 -0.54 19.86
C MET A 127 16.88 -1.39 19.14
N GLN A 128 16.63 -2.57 19.69
CA GLN A 128 15.66 -3.50 19.13
C GLN A 128 14.24 -2.94 19.22
N VAL A 129 13.46 -3.19 18.19
CA VAL A 129 12.02 -2.92 18.19
C VAL A 129 11.33 -4.16 18.73
N PRO A 130 10.41 -3.99 19.71
CA PRO A 130 9.65 -5.12 20.23
C PRO A 130 8.92 -5.85 19.10
N LYS A 131 9.08 -7.18 19.04
CA LYS A 131 8.29 -8.00 18.10
C LYS A 131 6.85 -8.02 18.59
N THR A 132 5.96 -7.42 17.82
CA THR A 132 4.53 -7.50 18.05
C THR A 132 3.96 -8.55 17.11
N GLY A 133 3.08 -9.43 17.62
CA GLY A 133 2.44 -10.45 16.80
C GLY A 133 1.68 -9.85 15.60
N LYS A 134 1.48 -10.63 14.55
CA LYS A 134 0.66 -10.24 13.40
C LYS A 134 -0.78 -10.03 13.86
N VAL A 135 -1.33 -8.84 13.69
CA VAL A 135 -2.67 -8.47 14.17
C VAL A 135 -3.77 -9.07 13.31
N PHE A 136 -3.49 -9.30 12.03
CA PHE A 136 -4.40 -9.90 11.06
C PHE A 136 -3.60 -10.79 10.12
N ALA A 137 -4.12 -11.98 9.87
CA ALA A 137 -3.67 -12.78 8.75
C ALA A 137 -3.87 -11.95 7.46
N LYS A 138 -2.87 -11.94 6.62
CA LYS A 138 -2.94 -11.27 5.32
C LYS A 138 -3.24 -12.31 4.26
N GLU A 139 -4.31 -13.07 4.46
CA GLU A 139 -4.73 -14.13 3.56
C GLU A 139 -5.16 -13.56 2.22
N PRO A 140 -4.69 -14.14 1.11
CA PRO A 140 -5.18 -13.82 -0.22
C PRO A 140 -6.63 -14.28 -0.37
N LEU A 141 -7.39 -13.66 -1.27
CA LEU A 141 -8.69 -14.18 -1.68
C LEU A 141 -8.46 -15.35 -2.62
N THR A 142 -9.17 -16.45 -2.38
CA THR A 142 -9.16 -17.61 -3.26
C THR A 142 -9.86 -17.29 -4.59
N PRO A 143 -9.67 -18.09 -5.65
CA PRO A 143 -10.46 -17.96 -6.88
C PRO A 143 -11.97 -17.97 -6.61
N ASP A 144 -12.45 -18.89 -5.79
CA ASP A 144 -13.89 -19.01 -5.45
C ASP A 144 -14.42 -17.77 -4.73
N GLU A 145 -13.65 -17.19 -3.79
CA GLU A 145 -14.04 -15.95 -3.12
C GLU A 145 -14.06 -14.76 -4.10
N MET A 146 -13.16 -14.74 -5.08
CA MET A 146 -13.15 -13.71 -6.13
C MET A 146 -14.36 -13.84 -7.05
N ASP A 147 -14.71 -15.05 -7.45
CA ASP A 147 -15.86 -15.33 -8.30
C ASP A 147 -17.16 -15.03 -7.57
N HIS A 148 -17.28 -15.41 -6.30
CA HIS A 148 -18.40 -15.05 -5.44
C HIS A 148 -18.57 -13.54 -5.32
N LEU A 149 -17.50 -12.80 -5.02
CA LEU A 149 -17.53 -11.34 -4.94
C LEU A 149 -18.00 -10.71 -6.25
N CYS A 150 -17.47 -11.17 -7.39
CA CYS A 150 -17.86 -10.67 -8.71
C CYS A 150 -19.33 -10.98 -9.03
N SER A 151 -19.81 -12.18 -8.69
CA SER A 151 -21.20 -12.60 -8.92
C SER A 151 -22.18 -11.75 -8.13
N VAL A 152 -21.92 -11.55 -6.83
CA VAL A 152 -22.78 -10.71 -5.97
C VAL A 152 -22.80 -9.27 -6.45
N LEU A 153 -21.66 -8.70 -6.87
CA LEU A 153 -21.61 -7.34 -7.40
C LEU A 153 -22.38 -7.21 -8.73
N ALA A 154 -22.35 -8.24 -9.58
CA ALA A 154 -23.14 -8.29 -10.81
C ALA A 154 -24.65 -8.40 -10.54
N GLU A 155 -25.05 -9.27 -9.62
CA GLU A 155 -26.46 -9.43 -9.19
C GLU A 155 -27.04 -8.14 -8.58
N ARG A 156 -26.21 -7.38 -7.86
CA ARG A 156 -26.57 -6.07 -7.30
C ARG A 156 -26.48 -4.92 -8.30
N GLU A 157 -26.10 -5.19 -9.55
CA GLU A 157 -25.86 -4.19 -10.61
C GLU A 157 -24.82 -3.11 -10.23
N GLU A 158 -23.89 -3.46 -9.34
CA GLU A 158 -22.82 -2.59 -8.84
C GLU A 158 -21.64 -2.53 -9.84
N TRP A 159 -21.95 -2.17 -11.09
CA TRP A 159 -21.06 -2.29 -12.24
C TRP A 159 -19.71 -1.58 -12.08
N GLN A 160 -19.69 -0.40 -11.44
CA GLN A 160 -18.43 0.29 -11.15
C GLN A 160 -17.52 -0.50 -10.20
N LYS A 161 -18.10 -1.07 -9.16
CA LYS A 161 -17.36 -1.86 -8.17
C LYS A 161 -16.89 -3.18 -8.78
N LEU A 162 -17.72 -3.81 -9.61
CA LEU A 162 -17.34 -5.01 -10.36
C LEU A 162 -16.17 -4.73 -11.31
N ALA A 163 -16.24 -3.65 -12.08
CA ALA A 163 -15.16 -3.24 -12.98
C ALA A 163 -13.86 -2.94 -12.20
N TYR A 164 -13.97 -2.29 -11.04
CA TYR A 164 -12.83 -2.04 -10.15
C TYR A 164 -12.20 -3.34 -9.64
N VAL A 165 -13.00 -4.27 -9.14
CA VAL A 165 -12.52 -5.57 -8.62
C VAL A 165 -11.81 -6.34 -9.73
N LYS A 166 -12.46 -6.54 -10.88
CA LYS A 166 -11.88 -7.25 -12.03
C LYS A 166 -10.57 -6.60 -12.51
N PHE A 167 -10.55 -5.28 -12.66
CA PHE A 167 -9.36 -4.56 -13.11
C PHE A 167 -8.20 -4.68 -12.12
N THR A 168 -8.45 -4.43 -10.84
CA THR A 168 -7.40 -4.45 -9.82
C THR A 168 -6.87 -5.86 -9.55
N TYR A 169 -7.73 -6.86 -9.59
CA TYR A 169 -7.32 -8.25 -9.48
C TYR A 169 -6.52 -8.70 -10.70
N SER A 170 -7.05 -8.53 -11.92
CA SER A 170 -6.39 -8.98 -13.15
C SER A 170 -5.00 -8.35 -13.33
N THR A 171 -4.88 -7.05 -13.11
CA THR A 171 -3.60 -6.32 -13.27
C THR A 171 -2.67 -6.45 -12.06
N GLY A 172 -3.19 -6.83 -10.91
CA GLY A 172 -2.46 -6.76 -9.65
C GLY A 172 -1.95 -5.37 -9.31
N CYS A 173 -2.56 -4.31 -9.83
CA CYS A 173 -2.10 -2.93 -9.64
C CYS A 173 -2.24 -2.47 -8.18
N ARG A 174 -1.45 -1.46 -7.82
CA ARG A 174 -1.63 -0.79 -6.53
C ARG A 174 -2.85 0.13 -6.60
N HIS A 175 -3.48 0.35 -5.47
CA HIS A 175 -4.64 1.24 -5.34
C HIS A 175 -4.45 2.60 -6.01
N ALA A 176 -3.32 3.29 -5.78
CA ALA A 176 -3.01 4.57 -6.42
C ALA A 176 -2.81 4.48 -7.95
N GLU A 177 -2.52 3.29 -8.46
CA GLU A 177 -2.39 3.03 -9.90
C GLU A 177 -3.76 2.90 -10.55
N SER A 178 -4.74 2.24 -9.90
CA SER A 178 -6.10 2.10 -10.41
C SER A 178 -6.86 3.43 -10.54
N LEU A 179 -6.56 4.40 -9.68
CA LEU A 179 -7.15 5.74 -9.74
C LEU A 179 -6.83 6.49 -11.05
N GLN A 180 -5.70 6.17 -11.67
CA GLN A 180 -5.24 6.86 -12.87
C GLN A 180 -5.88 6.34 -14.17
N LEU A 181 -6.68 5.26 -14.10
CA LEU A 181 -7.27 4.67 -15.28
C LEU A 181 -8.25 5.65 -15.96
N LEU A 182 -8.01 5.92 -17.26
CA LEU A 182 -8.85 6.79 -18.07
C LEU A 182 -9.94 5.98 -18.78
N LYS A 183 -11.11 6.60 -18.99
CA LYS A 183 -12.26 5.95 -19.66
C LYS A 183 -11.98 5.59 -21.13
N GLU A 184 -11.06 6.29 -21.78
CA GLU A 184 -10.68 6.03 -23.17
C GLU A 184 -10.07 4.62 -23.40
N VAL A 185 -9.64 3.95 -22.33
CA VAL A 185 -9.04 2.59 -22.40
C VAL A 185 -9.94 1.58 -23.11
N VAL A 186 -11.26 1.78 -23.08
CA VAL A 186 -12.23 0.87 -23.74
C VAL A 186 -12.19 0.95 -25.27
N ASN A 187 -11.52 1.97 -25.82
CA ASN A 187 -11.30 2.17 -27.26
C ASN A 187 -9.96 1.61 -27.75
N TYR A 188 -9.15 1.02 -26.84
CA TYR A 188 -7.84 0.50 -27.22
C TYR A 188 -7.95 -0.86 -27.87
N GLU A 189 -7.14 -1.08 -28.89
CA GLU A 189 -7.12 -2.34 -29.63
C GLU A 189 -6.47 -3.46 -28.82
N PRO A 190 -7.01 -4.69 -28.90
CA PRO A 190 -6.43 -5.84 -28.24
C PRO A 190 -5.12 -6.25 -28.88
N LYS A 191 -4.21 -6.72 -28.05
CA LYS A 191 -3.05 -7.48 -28.50
C LYS A 191 -3.41 -8.98 -28.50
N ARG A 192 -3.34 -9.61 -29.68
CA ARG A 192 -3.55 -11.05 -29.86
C ARG A 192 -2.23 -11.75 -29.95
N LYS A 193 -2.10 -12.89 -29.32
CA LYS A 193 -0.90 -13.72 -29.28
C LYS A 193 -1.29 -15.18 -29.14
N ILE A 194 -0.72 -16.05 -29.94
CA ILE A 194 -0.78 -17.49 -29.65
C ILE A 194 0.22 -17.77 -28.53
N VAL A 195 -0.24 -18.41 -27.48
CA VAL A 195 0.55 -18.85 -26.33
C VAL A 195 0.36 -20.33 -26.13
N THR A 196 1.43 -21.06 -25.88
CA THR A 196 1.36 -22.45 -25.49
C THR A 196 1.08 -22.52 -24.00
N ILE A 197 0.02 -23.21 -23.61
CA ILE A 197 -0.30 -23.57 -22.23
C ILE A 197 -0.18 -25.06 -22.06
N VAL A 198 0.18 -25.50 -20.87
CA VAL A 198 0.16 -26.92 -20.49
C VAL A 198 -1.09 -27.14 -19.68
N ASP A 199 -1.91 -28.11 -20.09
CA ASP A 199 -3.13 -28.51 -19.37
C ASP A 199 -2.82 -29.42 -18.16
N GLU A 200 -3.83 -29.81 -17.42
CA GLU A 200 -3.72 -30.69 -16.25
C GLU A 200 -3.13 -32.08 -16.60
N ASP A 201 -3.30 -32.53 -17.85
CA ASP A 201 -2.75 -33.77 -18.36
C ASP A 201 -1.32 -33.63 -18.91
N SER A 202 -0.66 -32.48 -18.68
CA SER A 202 0.68 -32.16 -19.20
C SER A 202 0.77 -32.08 -20.73
N LYS A 203 -0.35 -31.82 -21.42
CA LYS A 203 -0.39 -31.64 -22.87
C LYS A 203 -0.26 -30.18 -23.24
N GLU A 204 0.59 -29.88 -24.22
CA GLU A 204 0.73 -28.54 -24.75
C GLU A 204 -0.47 -28.21 -25.68
N GLN A 205 -1.09 -27.08 -25.43
CA GLN A 205 -2.17 -26.54 -26.26
C GLN A 205 -1.83 -25.10 -26.67
N GLU A 206 -2.02 -24.80 -27.95
CA GLU A 206 -1.95 -23.42 -28.43
C GLU A 206 -3.29 -22.71 -28.25
N VAL A 207 -3.28 -21.62 -27.50
CA VAL A 207 -4.47 -20.83 -27.21
C VAL A 207 -4.23 -19.38 -27.62
N GLU A 208 -5.21 -18.76 -28.25
CA GLU A 208 -5.16 -17.32 -28.53
C GLU A 208 -5.37 -16.53 -27.23
N SER A 209 -4.34 -15.80 -26.81
CA SER A 209 -4.37 -14.86 -25.70
C SER A 209 -4.74 -13.47 -26.20
N VAL A 210 -5.86 -12.95 -25.73
CA VAL A 210 -6.32 -11.58 -26.01
C VAL A 210 -6.02 -10.71 -24.79
N SER A 211 -5.27 -9.65 -24.96
CA SER A 211 -4.93 -8.75 -23.87
C SER A 211 -4.91 -7.29 -24.31
N TYR A 212 -5.19 -6.41 -23.36
CA TYR A 212 -5.18 -4.97 -23.53
C TYR A 212 -4.10 -4.35 -22.66
N LYS A 213 -3.64 -3.16 -23.03
CA LYS A 213 -2.72 -2.36 -22.22
C LYS A 213 -3.31 -0.99 -21.96
N THR A 214 -3.19 -0.52 -20.73
CA THR A 214 -3.58 0.85 -20.39
C THR A 214 -2.66 1.87 -21.07
N HIS A 215 -3.04 3.15 -21.01
CA HIS A 215 -2.08 4.26 -21.15
C HIS A 215 -0.98 4.14 -20.08
N GLU A 216 -0.01 5.03 -20.13
CA GLU A 216 1.07 5.08 -19.15
C GLU A 216 0.53 5.47 -17.76
N ILE A 217 0.77 4.60 -16.78
CA ILE A 217 0.36 4.79 -15.38
C ILE A 217 1.60 4.97 -14.53
N ARG A 218 1.59 6.02 -13.71
CA ARG A 218 2.65 6.29 -12.75
C ARG A 218 2.58 5.30 -11.59
N CYS A 219 3.62 4.53 -11.42
CA CYS A 219 3.78 3.54 -10.37
C CYS A 219 4.77 4.00 -9.29
N LYS A 220 4.71 3.36 -8.14
CA LYS A 220 5.71 3.60 -7.08
C LYS A 220 7.10 3.18 -7.57
N GLY A 221 8.07 4.09 -7.52
CA GLY A 221 9.48 3.86 -7.82
C GLY A 221 10.38 4.48 -6.75
N ARG A 222 11.69 4.38 -6.92
CA ARG A 222 12.69 4.90 -5.98
C ARG A 222 12.93 6.42 -6.10
N SER A 223 12.43 7.05 -7.16
CA SER A 223 12.52 8.50 -7.37
C SER A 223 11.24 9.23 -7.00
N ALA A 224 11.31 10.55 -6.82
CA ALA A 224 10.14 11.39 -6.62
C ALA A 224 9.12 11.31 -7.78
N VAL A 225 9.60 11.04 -8.99
CA VAL A 225 8.77 10.86 -10.20
C VAL A 225 8.10 9.49 -10.23
N GLY A 226 8.67 8.46 -9.57
CA GLY A 226 8.22 7.08 -9.65
C GLY A 226 8.63 6.41 -10.98
N GLN A 227 8.05 5.25 -11.25
CA GLN A 227 8.18 4.53 -12.52
C GLN A 227 6.89 4.67 -13.31
N VAL A 228 6.99 4.61 -14.62
CA VAL A 228 5.84 4.61 -15.53
C VAL A 228 5.74 3.24 -16.18
N ARG A 229 4.55 2.64 -16.20
CA ARG A 229 4.28 1.38 -16.89
C ARG A 229 2.85 1.31 -17.42
N LYS A 230 2.64 0.47 -18.44
CA LYS A 230 1.30 0.11 -18.92
C LYS A 230 0.84 -1.16 -18.22
N LEU A 231 -0.35 -1.16 -17.65
CA LEU A 231 -0.94 -2.33 -17.02
C LEU A 231 -1.61 -3.20 -18.10
N GLN A 232 -1.50 -4.52 -17.97
CA GLN A 232 -2.06 -5.48 -18.91
C GLN A 232 -3.22 -6.24 -18.26
N PHE A 233 -4.32 -6.44 -19.00
CA PHE A 233 -5.53 -7.12 -18.54
C PHE A 233 -6.22 -7.86 -19.68
N GLY A 234 -7.13 -8.78 -19.37
CA GLY A 234 -7.83 -9.63 -20.31
C GLY A 234 -9.16 -9.05 -20.80
N GLN A 235 -9.84 -9.82 -21.66
CA GLN A 235 -11.14 -9.47 -22.26
C GLN A 235 -12.23 -9.29 -21.21
N ASP A 236 -12.27 -10.15 -20.20
CA ASP A 236 -13.25 -10.11 -19.11
C ASP A 236 -13.26 -8.79 -18.32
N VAL A 237 -12.08 -8.17 -18.18
CA VAL A 237 -11.96 -6.83 -17.59
C VAL A 237 -12.46 -5.76 -18.55
N MET A 238 -12.10 -5.87 -19.84
CA MET A 238 -12.58 -4.94 -20.87
C MET A 238 -14.11 -4.91 -20.91
N ASP A 239 -14.74 -6.08 -20.86
CA ASP A 239 -16.19 -6.20 -20.87
C ASP A 239 -16.83 -5.54 -19.64
N ALA A 240 -16.25 -5.74 -18.46
CA ALA A 240 -16.72 -5.09 -17.24
C ALA A 240 -16.54 -3.56 -17.26
N LEU A 241 -15.43 -3.07 -17.83
CA LEU A 241 -15.18 -1.63 -17.99
C LEU A 241 -16.18 -1.00 -18.99
N LYS A 242 -16.45 -1.68 -20.11
CA LYS A 242 -17.46 -1.24 -21.10
C LYS A 242 -18.86 -1.22 -20.49
N LYS A 243 -19.24 -2.29 -19.76
CA LYS A 243 -20.53 -2.34 -19.07
C LYS A 243 -20.70 -1.24 -18.05
N TRP A 244 -19.64 -0.93 -17.29
CA TRP A 244 -19.67 0.22 -16.38
C TRP A 244 -19.87 1.54 -17.13
N LEU A 245 -19.18 1.78 -18.24
CA LEU A 245 -19.34 3.02 -19.00
C LEU A 245 -20.73 3.15 -19.62
N GLU A 246 -21.32 2.05 -20.09
CA GLU A 246 -22.71 2.03 -20.57
C GLU A 246 -23.69 2.52 -19.49
N VAL A 247 -23.55 2.01 -18.25
CA VAL A 247 -24.41 2.39 -17.11
C VAL A 247 -24.09 3.80 -16.60
N ARG A 248 -22.82 4.20 -16.64
CA ARG A 248 -22.39 5.53 -16.22
C ARG A 248 -22.97 6.64 -17.10
N GLY A 249 -23.09 6.40 -18.40
CA GLY A 249 -23.49 7.40 -19.40
C GLY A 249 -22.39 8.41 -19.72
N ASP A 250 -22.75 9.40 -20.51
CA ASP A 250 -21.83 10.43 -20.96
C ASP A 250 -21.59 11.49 -19.87
N ASP A 251 -20.35 11.87 -19.68
CA ASP A 251 -19.90 12.97 -18.84
C ASP A 251 -18.47 13.41 -19.24
N ASP A 252 -18.06 14.60 -18.77
CA ASP A 252 -16.76 15.20 -19.11
C ASP A 252 -15.58 14.67 -18.28
N CYS A 253 -15.81 13.82 -17.26
CA CYS A 253 -14.74 13.31 -16.43
C CYS A 253 -13.92 12.24 -17.19
N PRO A 254 -12.61 12.43 -17.38
CA PRO A 254 -11.78 11.53 -18.16
C PRO A 254 -11.46 10.22 -17.43
N TYR A 255 -11.61 10.17 -16.11
CA TYR A 255 -11.25 9.00 -15.31
C TYR A 255 -12.29 7.90 -15.39
N MET A 256 -11.85 6.65 -15.34
CA MET A 256 -12.72 5.48 -15.38
C MET A 256 -13.62 5.38 -14.13
N PHE A 257 -13.05 5.59 -12.94
CA PHE A 257 -13.78 5.47 -11.68
C PHE A 257 -14.12 6.85 -11.12
N VAL A 258 -15.40 7.06 -10.82
CA VAL A 258 -15.94 8.37 -10.50
C VAL A 258 -16.91 8.36 -9.32
N VAL A 259 -17.14 9.52 -8.76
CA VAL A 259 -18.27 9.80 -7.85
C VAL A 259 -19.11 10.91 -8.45
N LYS A 260 -20.44 10.75 -8.32
CA LYS A 260 -21.40 11.81 -8.65
C LYS A 260 -21.69 12.61 -7.38
N THR A 261 -21.84 13.93 -7.49
CA THR A 261 -22.36 14.75 -6.40
C THR A 261 -23.78 14.34 -6.06
N LYS A 262 -24.26 14.63 -4.85
CA LYS A 262 -25.60 14.23 -4.38
C LYS A 262 -26.72 14.71 -5.31
N ASP A 263 -26.55 15.88 -5.92
CA ASP A 263 -27.47 16.47 -6.88
C ASP A 263 -27.28 15.97 -8.33
N GLY A 264 -26.29 15.11 -8.55
CA GLY A 264 -25.94 14.59 -9.88
C GLY A 264 -25.31 15.60 -10.84
N SER A 265 -25.12 16.87 -10.40
CA SER A 265 -24.68 17.96 -11.27
C SER A 265 -23.22 17.86 -11.70
N LYS A 266 -22.38 17.17 -10.92
CA LYS A 266 -20.94 17.04 -11.20
C LYS A 266 -20.47 15.60 -11.07
N VAL A 267 -19.66 15.18 -12.02
CA VAL A 267 -18.92 13.92 -11.98
C VAL A 267 -17.44 14.24 -11.80
N ARG A 268 -16.82 13.59 -10.83
CA ARG A 268 -15.39 13.76 -10.55
C ARG A 268 -14.71 12.43 -10.29
N GLN A 269 -13.40 12.42 -10.44
CA GLN A 269 -12.60 11.25 -10.08
C GLN A 269 -12.90 10.79 -8.65
N ILE A 270 -13.03 9.49 -8.46
CA ILE A 270 -13.22 8.88 -7.15
C ILE A 270 -11.99 9.13 -6.26
N GLY A 271 -12.23 9.37 -4.97
CA GLY A 271 -11.15 9.59 -4.02
C GLY A 271 -10.48 8.30 -3.58
N TYR A 272 -9.23 8.40 -3.12
CA TYR A 272 -8.45 7.27 -2.61
C TYR A 272 -9.17 6.51 -1.47
N SER A 273 -9.87 7.20 -0.56
CA SER A 273 -10.58 6.58 0.55
C SER A 273 -11.76 5.72 0.11
N ALA A 274 -12.48 6.10 -0.95
CA ALA A 274 -13.69 5.42 -1.37
C ALA A 274 -13.45 3.94 -1.73
N PHE A 275 -12.38 3.63 -2.46
CA PHE A 275 -12.02 2.23 -2.73
C PHE A 275 -11.70 1.44 -1.46
N ASN A 276 -11.06 2.09 -0.49
CA ASN A 276 -10.78 1.46 0.79
C ASN A 276 -12.08 1.21 1.57
N ASP A 277 -13.04 2.14 1.49
CA ASP A 277 -14.34 2.00 2.14
C ASP A 277 -15.16 0.88 1.49
N TRP A 278 -15.17 0.74 0.16
CA TRP A 278 -15.77 -0.40 -0.52
C TRP A 278 -15.18 -1.74 -0.05
N CYS A 279 -13.85 -1.82 0.00
CA CYS A 279 -13.19 -3.06 0.41
C CYS A 279 -13.45 -3.42 1.87
N ILE A 280 -13.33 -2.45 2.79
CA ILE A 280 -13.42 -2.72 4.24
C ILE A 280 -14.86 -2.99 4.67
N ASN A 281 -15.81 -2.26 4.12
CA ASN A 281 -17.20 -2.38 4.55
C ASN A 281 -17.93 -3.44 3.72
N GLU A 282 -18.08 -3.21 2.43
CA GLU A 282 -18.95 -3.99 1.57
C GLU A 282 -18.32 -5.30 1.08
N PHE A 283 -17.10 -5.24 0.49
CA PHE A 283 -16.46 -6.46 0.00
C PHE A 283 -16.08 -7.40 1.15
N SER A 284 -15.75 -6.84 2.33
CA SER A 284 -15.52 -7.65 3.53
C SER A 284 -16.78 -8.37 4.02
N GLU A 285 -17.94 -7.75 3.86
CA GLU A 285 -19.23 -8.38 4.18
C GLU A 285 -19.54 -9.53 3.21
N ILE A 286 -19.38 -9.30 1.89
CA ILE A 286 -19.63 -10.30 0.86
C ILE A 286 -18.71 -11.51 1.02
N VAL A 287 -17.41 -11.26 1.24
CA VAL A 287 -16.40 -12.33 1.39
C VAL A 287 -16.45 -13.00 2.77
N GLY A 288 -17.11 -12.39 3.77
CA GLY A 288 -17.17 -12.89 5.15
C GLY A 288 -15.90 -12.64 5.97
N ARG A 289 -14.90 -11.94 5.43
CA ARG A 289 -13.66 -11.58 6.13
C ARG A 289 -13.08 -10.26 5.64
N ARG A 290 -12.17 -9.68 6.43
CA ARG A 290 -11.60 -8.36 6.12
C ARG A 290 -10.90 -8.34 4.77
N THR A 291 -11.38 -7.50 3.87
CA THR A 291 -10.80 -7.23 2.55
C THR A 291 -10.25 -5.80 2.50
N THR A 292 -9.15 -5.62 1.79
CA THR A 292 -8.52 -4.32 1.56
C THR A 292 -8.08 -4.22 0.09
N PRO A 293 -7.88 -3.03 -0.49
CA PRO A 293 -7.40 -2.91 -1.88
C PRO A 293 -6.11 -3.69 -2.16
N HIS A 294 -5.27 -3.88 -1.14
CA HIS A 294 -4.01 -4.60 -1.28
C HIS A 294 -4.19 -6.13 -1.34
N ASN A 295 -5.33 -6.65 -0.86
CA ASN A 295 -5.62 -8.08 -0.97
C ASN A 295 -5.73 -8.50 -2.43
N PHE A 296 -6.38 -7.74 -3.32
CA PHE A 296 -6.50 -8.09 -4.74
C PHE A 296 -5.14 -8.31 -5.41
N ARG A 297 -4.16 -7.43 -5.13
CA ARG A 297 -2.81 -7.59 -5.64
C ARG A 297 -2.11 -8.84 -5.11
N ARG A 298 -2.30 -9.14 -3.81
CA ARG A 298 -1.75 -10.34 -3.19
C ARG A 298 -2.44 -11.58 -3.74
N SER A 299 -3.77 -11.59 -3.81
CA SER A 299 -4.55 -12.68 -4.36
C SER A 299 -4.14 -12.99 -5.78
N ARG A 300 -3.94 -11.97 -6.63
CA ARG A 300 -3.46 -12.21 -8.00
C ARG A 300 -2.09 -12.88 -8.04
N ALA A 301 -1.15 -12.47 -7.17
CA ALA A 301 0.16 -13.11 -7.10
C ALA A 301 0.06 -14.56 -6.64
N THR A 302 -0.68 -14.81 -5.56
CA THR A 302 -0.85 -16.15 -5.00
C THR A 302 -1.60 -17.06 -5.99
N ASN A 303 -2.72 -16.59 -6.53
CA ASN A 303 -3.56 -17.40 -7.41
C ASN A 303 -2.84 -17.77 -8.72
N LEU A 304 -2.04 -16.84 -9.30
CA LEU A 304 -1.18 -17.16 -10.45
C LEU A 304 -0.20 -18.29 -10.18
N VAL A 305 0.38 -18.33 -8.98
CA VAL A 305 1.43 -19.32 -8.67
C VAL A 305 0.84 -20.61 -8.11
N CYS A 306 -0.13 -20.51 -7.19
CA CYS A 306 -0.62 -21.66 -6.45
C CYS A 306 -1.81 -22.35 -7.14
N TYR A 307 -2.69 -21.60 -7.82
CA TYR A 307 -3.88 -22.17 -8.47
C TYR A 307 -3.74 -22.26 -10.00
N ASP A 308 -3.16 -21.21 -10.64
CA ASP A 308 -2.94 -21.22 -12.10
C ASP A 308 -1.59 -21.90 -12.47
N HIS A 309 -0.83 -22.41 -11.51
CA HIS A 309 0.46 -23.08 -11.65
C HIS A 309 1.46 -22.32 -12.56
N ARG A 310 1.42 -20.98 -12.53
CA ARG A 310 2.33 -20.15 -13.32
C ARG A 310 3.64 -19.90 -12.55
N ALA A 311 4.73 -19.80 -13.31
CA ALA A 311 6.04 -19.47 -12.75
C ALA A 311 6.01 -18.16 -11.96
N LEU A 312 6.76 -18.09 -10.85
CA LEU A 312 6.89 -16.91 -9.98
C LEU A 312 7.30 -15.65 -10.77
N GLU A 313 8.12 -15.82 -11.80
CA GLU A 313 8.58 -14.76 -12.69
C GLU A 313 7.43 -14.13 -13.48
N THR A 314 6.38 -14.90 -13.78
CA THR A 314 5.16 -14.39 -14.44
C THR A 314 4.43 -13.43 -13.50
N ALA A 315 4.24 -13.81 -12.24
CA ALA A 315 3.68 -12.95 -11.22
C ALA A 315 4.56 -11.71 -10.97
N GLN A 316 5.89 -11.87 -10.92
CA GLN A 316 6.84 -10.76 -10.76
C GLN A 316 6.71 -9.74 -11.89
N LYS A 317 6.68 -10.18 -13.14
CA LYS A 317 6.54 -9.32 -14.32
C LYS A 317 5.20 -8.60 -14.34
N LEU A 318 4.09 -9.30 -14.05
CA LEU A 318 2.76 -8.70 -13.98
C LEU A 318 2.69 -7.62 -12.92
N LEU A 319 3.19 -7.89 -11.73
CA LEU A 319 3.17 -6.96 -10.60
C LEU A 319 4.18 -5.82 -10.74
N GLY A 320 5.19 -5.96 -11.59
CA GLY A 320 6.29 -5.01 -11.73
C GLY A 320 7.13 -4.92 -10.46
N HIS A 321 7.50 -6.06 -9.87
CA HIS A 321 8.43 -6.12 -8.75
C HIS A 321 9.87 -6.17 -9.27
N GLU A 322 10.74 -5.33 -8.71
CA GLU A 322 12.16 -5.29 -9.05
C GLU A 322 12.90 -6.55 -8.56
N SER A 323 12.46 -7.15 -7.44
CA SER A 323 13.06 -8.38 -6.90
C SER A 323 12.04 -9.51 -6.77
N SER A 324 12.53 -10.74 -6.95
CA SER A 324 11.76 -11.98 -6.73
C SER A 324 11.36 -12.15 -5.26
N GLU A 325 12.21 -11.73 -4.30
CA GLU A 325 11.92 -11.74 -2.86
C GLU A 325 10.64 -10.98 -2.53
N THR A 326 10.44 -9.81 -3.18
CA THR A 326 9.21 -9.05 -3.01
C THR A 326 8.00 -9.83 -3.50
N THR A 327 8.12 -10.58 -4.58
CA THR A 327 7.03 -11.41 -5.11
C THR A 327 6.75 -12.60 -4.20
N GLN A 328 7.79 -13.27 -3.69
CA GLN A 328 7.66 -14.37 -2.73
C GLN A 328 6.89 -13.96 -1.46
N MET A 329 7.09 -12.73 -0.95
CA MET A 329 6.31 -12.22 0.18
C MET A 329 4.80 -12.04 -0.11
N TYR A 330 4.43 -12.00 -1.37
CA TYR A 330 3.02 -11.89 -1.79
C TYR A 330 2.38 -13.26 -2.05
N VAL A 331 3.18 -14.26 -2.45
CA VAL A 331 2.72 -15.64 -2.66
C VAL A 331 2.67 -16.31 -1.29
N ILE A 332 1.48 -16.50 -0.80
CA ILE A 332 1.23 -17.24 0.45
C ILE A 332 0.79 -18.64 0.05
N ARG A 333 1.68 -19.61 0.28
CA ARG A 333 1.34 -21.03 0.24
C ARG A 333 0.73 -21.40 1.60
N GLU A 334 -0.26 -22.24 1.60
CA GLU A 334 -0.67 -22.91 2.82
C GLU A 334 0.41 -23.96 3.12
N ASP A 335 1.17 -23.75 4.19
CA ASP A 335 2.28 -24.62 4.62
C ASP A 335 1.81 -26.06 4.97
N THR A 336 0.50 -26.33 4.92
CA THR A 336 -0.09 -27.61 5.26
C THR A 336 -0.04 -28.62 4.11
N GLU A 337 -0.16 -28.21 2.84
CA GLU A 337 -0.11 -29.14 1.71
C GLU A 337 1.30 -29.74 1.50
N ASP A 338 2.36 -28.94 1.68
CA ASP A 338 3.75 -29.45 1.60
C ASP A 338 4.14 -30.32 2.83
N ALA A 339 3.40 -30.20 3.93
CA ALA A 339 3.67 -31.00 5.12
C ALA A 339 3.02 -32.39 5.06
N ASP A 340 1.92 -32.54 4.33
CA ASP A 340 1.24 -33.83 4.19
C ASP A 340 2.08 -34.82 3.39
N GLU A 341 2.91 -34.36 2.44
CA GLU A 341 3.88 -35.19 1.72
C GLU A 341 4.96 -35.80 2.67
N ALA A 342 5.20 -35.19 3.82
CA ALA A 342 6.14 -35.71 4.82
C ALA A 342 5.59 -36.90 5.62
N PHE A 343 4.32 -37.21 5.47
CA PHE A 343 3.63 -38.30 6.19
C PHE A 343 3.20 -39.47 5.28
N VAL A 344 3.64 -39.49 4.02
CA VAL A 344 3.37 -40.58 3.06
C VAL A 344 4.51 -41.59 3.00
#